data_8e98cd533031063b2e873c16db5c619a
#
_entry.id   8e98cd533031063b2e873c16db5c619a
#
_cell.length_a   1.000
_cell.length_b   1.000
_cell.length_c   1.000
_cell.angle_alpha   90.00
_cell.angle_beta   90.00
_cell.angle_gamma   90.00
#
_symmetry.space_group_name_H-M   'P 1'
#
loop_
_entity.id
_entity.type
_entity.pdbx_description
1 polymer ?
#
loop_
_entity_poly.entity_id
_entity_poly.type
_entity_poly.pdbx_seq_one_letter_code
_entity_poly.pdbx_strand_id
1 'polypeptide(L)'
;SGYAQVDGLFQIAPWLLMLVCAALTMRLFAEEKQSGTWLLLRAQPIALWKIVVCKYLAAFVLTVIALLPCVVHYFIVFYMAEPMGNIDGGQFAGSMMGLVFLSASFTGIGMLCSTLTGSQLVAFILGAVSNFVLYWVVLQDHYSSITRGVVDLRDVVFFVSVAVAAIVVSILIAGRIGKR
;
A
#
# COMPACT_ATOMS: atom_id res chain seq x y z
N SER A 1 30.58 10.08 -6.26
CA SER A 1 30.01 8.82 -6.77
C SER A 1 29.65 9.03 -8.23
N GLY A 2 30.24 8.24 -9.14
CA GLY A 2 30.10 8.39 -10.60
C GLY A 2 28.83 7.72 -11.17
N TYR A 3 27.84 7.39 -10.33
CA TYR A 3 26.60 6.77 -10.77
C TYR A 3 25.47 7.79 -10.83
N ALA A 4 24.60 7.65 -11.84
CA ALA A 4 23.35 8.41 -11.91
C ALA A 4 22.44 7.94 -10.76
N GLN A 5 22.09 8.84 -9.85
CA GLN A 5 21.34 8.51 -8.64
C GLN A 5 19.83 8.61 -8.90
N VAL A 6 19.11 7.53 -8.64
CA VAL A 6 17.65 7.46 -8.65
C VAL A 6 17.08 7.66 -7.22
N ASP A 7 17.97 7.93 -6.26
CA ASP A 7 17.65 8.00 -4.82
C ASP A 7 16.56 9.02 -4.49
N GLY A 8 16.55 10.17 -5.17
CA GLY A 8 15.55 11.22 -4.95
C GLY A 8 14.11 10.75 -5.20
N LEU A 9 13.90 9.87 -6.19
CA LEU A 9 12.60 9.27 -6.46
C LEU A 9 12.14 8.40 -5.29
N PHE A 10 13.02 7.52 -4.81
CA PHE A 10 12.69 6.57 -3.74
C PHE A 10 12.56 7.21 -2.36
N GLN A 11 13.11 8.41 -2.15
CA GLN A 11 12.87 9.19 -0.95
C GLN A 11 11.47 9.81 -0.92
N ILE A 12 10.95 10.22 -2.08
CA ILE A 12 9.63 10.87 -2.20
C ILE A 12 8.52 9.83 -2.40
N ALA A 13 8.83 8.69 -3.05
CA ALA A 13 7.85 7.67 -3.40
C ALA A 13 7.01 7.15 -2.23
N PRO A 14 7.55 6.86 -1.03
CA PRO A 14 6.74 6.44 0.12
C PRO A 14 5.69 7.46 0.54
N TRP A 15 6.01 8.75 0.46
CA TRP A 15 5.09 9.82 0.82
C TRP A 15 3.90 9.91 -0.13
N LEU A 16 4.17 9.84 -1.44
CA LEU A 16 3.13 9.79 -2.46
C LEU A 16 2.29 8.51 -2.32
N LEU A 17 2.96 7.39 -2.05
CA LEU A 17 2.31 6.09 -1.91
C LEU A 17 1.32 6.07 -0.72
N MET A 18 1.65 6.71 0.41
CA MET A 18 0.72 6.86 1.54
C MET A 18 -0.60 7.50 1.13
N LEU A 19 -0.53 8.60 0.38
CA LEU A 19 -1.70 9.33 -0.08
C LEU A 19 -2.48 8.55 -1.12
N VAL A 20 -1.79 7.93 -2.08
CA VAL A 20 -2.40 7.11 -3.13
C VAL A 20 -3.12 5.90 -2.51
N CYS A 21 -2.50 5.18 -1.59
CA CYS A 21 -3.13 4.04 -0.90
C CYS A 21 -4.37 4.49 -0.11
N ALA A 22 -4.28 5.61 0.63
CA ALA A 22 -5.42 6.14 1.37
C ALA A 22 -6.58 6.54 0.43
N ALA A 23 -6.28 7.17 -0.72
CA ALA A 23 -7.27 7.57 -1.71
C ALA A 23 -7.94 6.36 -2.41
N LEU A 24 -7.17 5.33 -2.75
CA LEU A 24 -7.70 4.11 -3.36
C LEU A 24 -8.57 3.30 -2.40
N THR A 25 -8.19 3.26 -1.12
CA THR A 25 -8.87 2.43 -0.12
C THR A 25 -10.05 3.11 0.55
N MET A 26 -10.14 4.46 0.53
CA MET A 26 -11.20 5.19 1.23
C MET A 26 -12.61 4.77 0.82
N ARG A 27 -12.82 4.36 -0.44
CA ARG A 27 -14.12 3.98 -0.99
C ARG A 27 -14.51 2.52 -0.75
N LEU A 28 -13.58 1.65 -0.42
CA LEU A 28 -13.78 0.20 -0.38
C LEU A 28 -14.95 -0.25 0.51
N PHE A 29 -15.15 0.41 1.65
CA PHE A 29 -16.22 0.11 2.59
C PHE A 29 -17.05 1.33 2.95
N ALA A 30 -16.43 2.52 3.04
CA ALA A 30 -17.13 3.73 3.46
C ALA A 30 -18.23 4.13 2.46
N GLU A 31 -18.00 3.96 1.15
CA GLU A 31 -19.02 4.24 0.13
C GLU A 31 -20.21 3.29 0.21
N GLU A 32 -19.96 1.99 0.39
CA GLU A 32 -21.03 0.99 0.51
C GLU A 32 -21.87 1.16 1.78
N LYS A 33 -21.26 1.63 2.86
CA LYS A 33 -21.97 1.97 4.08
C LYS A 33 -22.84 3.22 3.90
N GLN A 34 -22.28 4.22 3.22
CA GLN A 34 -22.97 5.49 2.99
C GLN A 34 -24.15 5.32 2.05
N SER A 35 -24.02 4.48 1.01
CA SER A 35 -25.07 4.17 0.03
C SER A 35 -26.07 3.10 0.50
N GLY A 36 -25.80 2.43 1.63
CA GLY A 36 -26.63 1.31 2.12
C GLY A 36 -26.44 -0.01 1.36
N THR A 37 -25.60 -0.04 0.31
CA THR A 37 -25.37 -1.23 -0.51
C THR A 37 -24.61 -2.34 0.24
N TRP A 38 -23.98 -2.03 1.35
CA TRP A 38 -23.34 -3.00 2.23
C TRP A 38 -24.29 -4.11 2.70
N LEU A 39 -25.53 -3.78 3.01
CA LEU A 39 -26.54 -4.76 3.42
C LEU A 39 -26.90 -5.72 2.27
N LEU A 40 -27.00 -5.20 1.04
CA LEU A 40 -27.27 -6.02 -0.15
C LEU A 40 -26.12 -6.98 -0.45
N LEU A 41 -24.88 -6.51 -0.33
CA LEU A 41 -23.70 -7.33 -0.52
C LEU A 41 -23.62 -8.47 0.52
N ARG A 42 -24.06 -8.19 1.72
CA ARG A 42 -24.08 -9.15 2.83
C ARG A 42 -25.21 -10.17 2.76
N ALA A 43 -26.29 -9.84 2.06
CA ALA A 43 -27.41 -10.77 1.82
C ALA A 43 -27.07 -11.88 0.81
N GLN A 44 -25.97 -11.72 0.05
CA GLN A 44 -25.51 -12.74 -0.88
C GLN A 44 -24.89 -13.93 -0.14
N PRO A 45 -25.00 -15.15 -0.68
CA PRO A 45 -24.45 -16.37 -0.08
C PRO A 45 -22.93 -16.49 -0.28
N ILE A 46 -22.19 -15.40 -0.01
CA ILE A 46 -20.74 -15.30 -0.17
C ILE A 46 -20.12 -15.12 1.22
N ALA A 47 -19.09 -15.89 1.52
CA ALA A 47 -18.36 -15.76 2.77
C ALA A 47 -17.70 -14.36 2.87
N LEU A 48 -17.90 -13.66 3.99
CA LEU A 48 -17.45 -12.29 4.24
C LEU A 48 -15.94 -12.11 4.00
N TRP A 49 -15.13 -13.09 4.41
CA TRP A 49 -13.69 -13.02 4.22
C TRP A 49 -13.29 -12.96 2.74
N LYS A 50 -14.05 -13.62 1.84
CA LYS A 50 -13.79 -13.55 0.39
C LYS A 50 -14.02 -12.14 -0.14
N ILE A 51 -15.09 -11.47 0.31
CA ILE A 51 -15.39 -10.10 -0.09
C ILE A 51 -14.25 -9.16 0.34
N VAL A 52 -13.80 -9.26 1.59
CA VAL A 52 -12.74 -8.40 2.13
C VAL A 52 -11.41 -8.64 1.41
N VAL A 53 -11.04 -9.91 1.21
CA VAL A 53 -9.79 -10.26 0.52
C VAL A 53 -9.81 -9.80 -0.95
N CYS A 54 -10.92 -10.00 -1.68
CA CYS A 54 -11.04 -9.53 -3.06
C CYS A 54 -10.93 -8.01 -3.16
N LYS A 55 -11.54 -7.26 -2.24
CA LYS A 55 -11.42 -5.79 -2.19
C LYS A 55 -9.98 -5.36 -1.90
N TYR A 56 -9.32 -6.02 -0.96
CA TYR A 56 -7.91 -5.77 -0.67
C TYR A 56 -7.04 -6.00 -1.90
N LEU A 57 -7.19 -7.17 -2.55
CA LEU A 57 -6.40 -7.51 -3.73
C LEU A 57 -6.63 -6.53 -4.87
N ALA A 58 -7.88 -6.11 -5.10
CA ALA A 58 -8.19 -5.12 -6.13
C ALA A 58 -7.49 -3.78 -5.86
N ALA A 59 -7.54 -3.27 -4.62
CA ALA A 59 -6.86 -2.04 -4.24
C ALA A 59 -5.34 -2.18 -4.30
N PHE A 60 -4.79 -3.33 -3.88
CA PHE A 60 -3.35 -3.61 -3.94
C PHE A 60 -2.85 -3.65 -5.38
N VAL A 61 -3.56 -4.33 -6.29
CA VAL A 61 -3.21 -4.38 -7.72
C VAL A 61 -3.22 -2.97 -8.33
N LEU A 62 -4.24 -2.15 -8.01
CA LEU A 62 -4.28 -0.75 -8.47
C LEU A 62 -3.09 0.06 -7.94
N THR A 63 -2.70 -0.16 -6.70
CA THR A 63 -1.54 0.52 -6.11
C THR A 63 -0.23 0.08 -6.80
N VAL A 64 -0.08 -1.20 -7.11
CA VAL A 64 1.09 -1.71 -7.86
C VAL A 64 1.12 -1.11 -9.28
N ILE A 65 -0.03 -0.98 -9.95
CA ILE A 65 -0.12 -0.30 -11.25
C ILE A 65 0.30 1.17 -11.12
N ALA A 66 -0.05 1.85 -10.03
CA ALA A 66 0.37 3.22 -9.77
C ALA A 66 1.89 3.38 -9.56
N LEU A 67 2.63 2.28 -9.31
CA LEU A 67 4.10 2.28 -9.27
C LEU A 67 4.76 2.15 -10.64
N LEU A 68 4.03 1.83 -11.72
CA LEU A 68 4.61 1.69 -13.07
C LEU A 68 5.37 2.94 -13.56
N PRO A 69 4.95 4.19 -13.28
CA PRO A 69 5.73 5.37 -13.64
C PRO A 69 7.17 5.36 -13.08
N CYS A 70 7.40 4.74 -11.91
CA CYS A 70 8.75 4.60 -11.35
C CYS A 70 9.65 3.73 -12.23
N VAL A 71 9.09 2.70 -12.87
CA VAL A 71 9.82 1.85 -13.83
C VAL A 71 10.16 2.63 -15.10
N VAL A 72 9.21 3.43 -15.59
CA VAL A 72 9.45 4.31 -16.76
C VAL A 72 10.56 5.31 -16.45
N HIS A 73 10.54 5.91 -15.27
CA HIS A 73 11.58 6.84 -14.82
C HIS A 73 12.97 6.19 -14.80
N TYR A 74 13.07 4.93 -14.34
CA TYR A 74 14.32 4.17 -14.39
C TYR A 74 14.88 4.05 -15.80
N PHE A 75 14.06 3.70 -16.78
CA PHE A 75 14.51 3.59 -18.18
C PHE A 75 14.96 4.93 -18.72
N ILE A 76 14.28 6.03 -18.41
CA ILE A 76 14.69 7.37 -18.84
C ILE A 76 16.08 7.70 -18.29
N VAL A 77 16.32 7.49 -16.99
CA VAL A 77 17.63 7.76 -16.36
C VAL A 77 18.70 6.84 -16.92
N PHE A 78 18.35 5.56 -17.19
CA PHE A 78 19.27 4.58 -17.80
C PHE A 78 19.80 5.02 -19.15
N TYR A 79 18.94 5.57 -20.01
CA TYR A 79 19.33 6.07 -21.33
C TYR A 79 20.05 7.42 -21.29
N MET A 80 19.83 8.23 -20.25
CA MET A 80 20.43 9.55 -20.10
C MET A 80 21.77 9.51 -19.32
N ALA A 81 22.11 8.38 -18.70
CA ALA A 81 23.35 8.24 -17.95
C ALA A 81 24.57 8.25 -18.85
N GLU A 82 25.66 8.92 -18.45
CA GLU A 82 26.97 8.90 -19.12
C GLU A 82 28.03 8.24 -18.20
N PRO A 83 28.58 7.07 -18.59
CA PRO A 83 28.24 6.24 -19.78
C PRO A 83 26.86 5.58 -19.62
N MET A 84 26.21 5.26 -20.77
CA MET A 84 24.91 4.60 -20.80
C MET A 84 24.89 3.36 -19.90
N GLY A 85 23.84 3.24 -19.04
CA GLY A 85 23.71 2.09 -18.16
C GLY A 85 24.50 2.19 -16.83
N ASN A 86 25.10 3.32 -16.51
CA ASN A 86 25.81 3.53 -15.24
C ASN A 86 24.83 3.81 -14.09
N ILE A 87 23.93 2.86 -13.82
CA ILE A 87 22.95 2.86 -12.73
C ILE A 87 23.08 1.56 -11.95
N ASP A 88 22.95 1.64 -10.63
CA ASP A 88 22.87 0.45 -9.79
C ASP A 88 21.49 -0.21 -9.94
N GLY A 89 21.40 -1.20 -10.85
CA GLY A 89 20.16 -1.97 -11.09
C GLY A 89 19.74 -2.80 -9.87
N GLY A 90 20.69 -3.20 -9.02
CA GLY A 90 20.39 -3.94 -7.78
C GLY A 90 19.69 -3.06 -6.76
N GLN A 91 20.16 -1.85 -6.57
CA GLN A 91 19.54 -0.85 -5.70
C GLN A 91 18.13 -0.49 -6.18
N PHE A 92 17.94 -0.31 -7.50
CA PHE A 92 16.60 -0.03 -8.07
C PHE A 92 15.64 -1.19 -7.83
N ALA A 93 16.05 -2.44 -8.12
CA ALA A 93 15.20 -3.61 -7.92
C ALA A 93 14.81 -3.79 -6.44
N GLY A 94 15.77 -3.62 -5.53
CA GLY A 94 15.51 -3.64 -4.08
C GLY A 94 14.51 -2.57 -3.67
N SER A 95 14.72 -1.32 -4.11
CA SER A 95 13.83 -0.20 -3.80
C SER A 95 12.41 -0.41 -4.33
N MET A 96 12.26 -0.94 -5.56
CA MET A 96 10.93 -1.28 -6.11
C MET A 96 10.23 -2.39 -5.33
N MET A 97 10.95 -3.45 -4.95
CA MET A 97 10.40 -4.48 -4.07
C MET A 97 9.96 -3.90 -2.73
N GLY A 98 10.78 -3.03 -2.14
CA GLY A 98 10.44 -2.32 -0.90
C GLY A 98 9.15 -1.50 -1.03
N LEU A 99 8.96 -0.76 -2.13
CA LEU A 99 7.73 -0.02 -2.40
C LEU A 99 6.51 -0.93 -2.56
N VAL A 100 6.65 -2.09 -3.20
CA VAL A 100 5.57 -3.07 -3.34
C VAL A 100 5.16 -3.63 -1.97
N PHE A 101 6.10 -4.02 -1.12
CA PHE A 101 5.78 -4.50 0.23
C PHE A 101 5.20 -3.40 1.12
N LEU A 102 5.74 -2.18 1.02
CA LEU A 102 5.21 -1.01 1.72
C LEU A 102 3.77 -0.72 1.29
N SER A 103 3.48 -0.81 -0.02
CA SER A 103 2.13 -0.62 -0.56
C SER A 103 1.14 -1.66 -0.05
N ALA A 104 1.56 -2.90 0.15
CA ALA A 104 0.72 -3.95 0.74
C ALA A 104 0.27 -3.58 2.16
N SER A 105 1.19 -3.08 2.98
CA SER A 105 0.88 -2.62 4.35
C SER A 105 -0.03 -1.39 4.35
N PHE A 106 0.28 -0.37 3.54
CA PHE A 106 -0.52 0.85 3.46
C PHE A 106 -1.94 0.61 2.95
N THR A 107 -2.10 -0.26 1.95
CA THR A 107 -3.40 -0.67 1.43
C THR A 107 -4.22 -1.41 2.50
N GLY A 108 -3.58 -2.28 3.28
CA GLY A 108 -4.23 -2.99 4.39
C GLY A 108 -4.77 -2.03 5.45
N ILE A 109 -3.95 -1.07 5.88
CA ILE A 109 -4.33 -0.08 6.89
C ILE A 109 -5.40 0.88 6.36
N GLY A 110 -5.25 1.37 5.13
CA GLY A 110 -6.26 2.22 4.51
C GLY A 110 -7.61 1.53 4.39
N MET A 111 -7.63 0.24 4.02
CA MET A 111 -8.84 -0.58 4.01
C MET A 111 -9.43 -0.72 5.41
N LEU A 112 -8.62 -0.95 6.44
CA LEU A 112 -9.07 -1.02 7.83
C LEU A 112 -9.72 0.30 8.26
N CYS A 113 -9.13 1.45 7.96
CA CYS A 113 -9.72 2.76 8.23
C CYS A 113 -11.06 2.95 7.51
N SER A 114 -11.18 2.48 6.26
CA SER A 114 -12.44 2.50 5.51
C SER A 114 -13.52 1.61 6.15
N THR A 115 -13.14 0.51 6.83
CA THR A 115 -14.12 -0.32 7.56
C THR A 115 -14.60 0.31 8.85
N LEU A 116 -13.87 1.24 9.45
CA LEU A 116 -14.25 1.91 10.69
C LEU A 116 -15.26 3.03 10.49
N THR A 117 -15.26 3.67 9.33
CA THR A 117 -16.06 4.88 9.06
C THR A 117 -17.14 4.66 7.99
N GLY A 118 -18.18 5.48 8.00
CA GLY A 118 -19.18 5.55 6.93
C GLY A 118 -19.01 6.76 6.02
N SER A 119 -17.97 7.60 6.23
CA SER A 119 -17.66 8.76 5.39
C SER A 119 -16.33 8.55 4.66
N GLN A 120 -16.34 8.73 3.34
CA GLN A 120 -15.15 8.58 2.50
C GLN A 120 -14.04 9.56 2.89
N LEU A 121 -14.41 10.82 3.19
CA LEU A 121 -13.45 11.85 3.58
C LEU A 121 -12.75 11.51 4.91
N VAL A 122 -13.53 11.03 5.89
CA VAL A 122 -12.98 10.61 7.18
C VAL A 122 -12.10 9.37 7.02
N ALA A 123 -12.50 8.40 6.17
CA ALA A 123 -11.70 7.23 5.84
C ALA A 123 -10.36 7.61 5.20
N PHE A 124 -10.35 8.58 4.29
CA PHE A 124 -9.14 9.08 3.66
C PHE A 124 -8.19 9.72 4.69
N ILE A 125 -8.70 10.64 5.51
CA ILE A 125 -7.88 11.34 6.52
C ILE A 125 -7.31 10.34 7.53
N LEU A 126 -8.15 9.44 8.07
CA LEU A 126 -7.69 8.41 9.01
C LEU A 126 -6.67 7.47 8.36
N GLY A 127 -6.90 7.06 7.11
CA GLY A 127 -5.98 6.21 6.35
C GLY A 127 -4.63 6.90 6.13
N ALA A 128 -4.64 8.15 5.69
CA ALA A 128 -3.42 8.92 5.46
C ALA A 128 -2.63 9.15 6.76
N VAL A 129 -3.29 9.55 7.85
CA VAL A 129 -2.66 9.76 9.16
C VAL A 129 -2.12 8.44 9.73
N SER A 130 -2.89 7.36 9.64
CA SER A 130 -2.47 6.04 10.14
C SER A 130 -1.26 5.51 9.37
N ASN A 131 -1.25 5.65 8.04
CA ASN A 131 -0.12 5.27 7.20
C ASN A 131 1.12 6.11 7.53
N PHE A 132 0.95 7.42 7.74
CA PHE A 132 2.03 8.33 8.12
C PHE A 132 2.66 7.93 9.46
N VAL A 133 1.83 7.75 10.49
CA VAL A 133 2.31 7.36 11.84
C VAL A 133 3.03 6.02 11.79
N LEU A 134 2.45 5.04 11.10
CA LEU A 134 3.06 3.71 11.01
C LEU A 134 4.37 3.74 10.24
N TYR A 135 4.46 4.50 9.14
CA TYR A 135 5.69 4.66 8.39
C TYR A 135 6.80 5.25 9.26
N TRP A 136 6.51 6.33 9.97
CA TRP A 136 7.49 7.01 10.82
C TRP A 136 7.95 6.18 12.01
N VAL A 137 7.04 5.44 12.64
CA VAL A 137 7.35 4.71 13.88
C VAL A 137 8.01 3.35 13.60
N VAL A 138 7.63 2.68 12.51
CA VAL A 138 7.98 1.27 12.34
C VAL A 138 8.52 0.93 10.96
N LEU A 139 7.88 1.42 9.89
CA LEU A 139 8.18 0.95 8.53
C LEU A 139 9.42 1.60 7.92
N GLN A 140 9.84 2.77 8.40
CA GLN A 140 10.96 3.51 7.84
C GLN A 140 12.28 2.73 7.94
N ASP A 141 12.55 2.12 9.08
CA ASP A 141 13.79 1.35 9.28
C ASP A 141 13.85 0.12 8.38
N HIS A 142 12.73 -0.63 8.30
CA HIS A 142 12.61 -1.81 7.44
C HIS A 142 12.69 -1.45 5.94
N TYR A 143 12.06 -0.34 5.53
CA TYR A 143 12.14 0.15 4.15
C TYR A 143 13.56 0.58 3.79
N SER A 144 14.25 1.32 4.66
CA SER A 144 15.62 1.77 4.43
C SER A 144 16.63 0.62 4.30
N SER A 145 16.36 -0.51 4.94
CA SER A 145 17.15 -1.74 4.81
C SER A 145 17.04 -2.31 3.38
N ILE A 146 15.84 -2.43 2.87
CA ILE A 146 15.56 -2.98 1.53
C ILE A 146 16.10 -2.08 0.41
N THR A 147 16.04 -0.76 0.56
CA THR A 147 16.56 0.19 -0.46
C THR A 147 18.06 0.12 -0.64
N ARG A 148 18.81 -0.42 0.32
CA ARG A 148 20.25 -0.67 0.18
C ARG A 148 20.58 -1.89 -0.70
N GLY A 149 19.57 -2.51 -1.32
CA GLY A 149 19.72 -3.68 -2.18
C GLY A 149 19.81 -5.02 -1.43
N VAL A 150 19.62 -5.02 -0.11
CA VAL A 150 19.61 -6.24 0.71
C VAL A 150 18.16 -6.50 1.13
N VAL A 151 17.50 -7.42 0.43
CA VAL A 151 16.14 -7.87 0.82
C VAL A 151 16.29 -8.90 1.93
N ASP A 152 16.10 -8.48 3.17
CA ASP A 152 16.06 -9.40 4.31
C ASP A 152 14.68 -10.06 4.37
N LEU A 153 14.65 -11.37 4.56
CA LEU A 153 13.42 -12.14 4.75
C LEU A 153 12.61 -11.62 5.95
N ARG A 154 13.30 -11.10 6.96
CA ARG A 154 12.70 -10.49 8.15
C ARG A 154 11.81 -9.30 7.79
N ASP A 155 12.30 -8.42 6.89
CA ASP A 155 11.55 -7.23 6.47
C ASP A 155 10.32 -7.61 5.65
N VAL A 156 10.45 -8.57 4.75
CA VAL A 156 9.32 -9.09 3.96
C VAL A 156 8.23 -9.68 4.85
N VAL A 157 8.61 -10.54 5.80
CA VAL A 157 7.67 -11.15 6.76
C VAL A 157 6.98 -10.07 7.59
N PHE A 158 7.69 -9.04 7.97
CA PHE A 158 7.14 -7.92 8.74
C PHE A 158 6.04 -7.18 7.94
N PHE A 159 6.33 -6.74 6.71
CA PHE A 159 5.33 -6.05 5.87
C PHE A 159 4.10 -6.91 5.59
N VAL A 160 4.30 -8.20 5.27
CA VAL A 160 3.22 -9.15 5.04
C VAL A 160 2.39 -9.35 6.32
N SER A 161 3.02 -9.44 7.48
CA SER A 161 2.29 -9.61 8.76
C SER A 161 1.41 -8.41 9.09
N VAL A 162 1.88 -7.19 8.83
CA VAL A 162 1.08 -5.96 8.99
C VAL A 162 -0.14 -5.97 8.07
N ALA A 163 0.05 -6.33 6.79
CA ALA A 163 -1.04 -6.42 5.82
C ALA A 163 -2.07 -7.48 6.23
N VAL A 164 -1.62 -8.68 6.62
CA VAL A 164 -2.50 -9.78 7.07
C VAL A 164 -3.26 -9.38 8.35
N ALA A 165 -2.58 -8.78 9.32
CA ALA A 165 -3.23 -8.31 10.54
C ALA A 165 -4.33 -7.28 10.24
N ALA A 166 -4.07 -6.32 9.35
CA ALA A 166 -5.05 -5.34 8.92
C ALA A 166 -6.26 -5.98 8.22
N ILE A 167 -6.04 -6.99 7.36
CA ILE A 167 -7.11 -7.74 6.69
C ILE A 167 -7.96 -8.50 7.72
N VAL A 168 -7.34 -9.22 8.64
CA VAL A 168 -8.05 -9.99 9.69
C VAL A 168 -8.91 -9.06 10.55
N VAL A 169 -8.36 -7.94 11.01
CA VAL A 169 -9.12 -6.96 11.80
C VAL A 169 -10.27 -6.37 10.98
N SER A 170 -10.06 -6.08 9.69
CA SER A 170 -11.12 -5.60 8.80
C SER A 170 -12.25 -6.61 8.65
N ILE A 171 -11.95 -7.92 8.54
CA ILE A 171 -12.96 -8.99 8.49
C ILE A 171 -13.78 -9.02 9.80
N LEU A 172 -13.12 -8.91 10.94
CA LEU A 172 -13.80 -8.91 12.25
C LEU A 172 -14.73 -7.71 12.42
N ILE A 173 -14.28 -6.53 12.02
CA ILE A 173 -15.08 -5.29 12.09
C ILE A 173 -16.26 -5.37 11.13
N ALA A 174 -16.00 -5.74 9.86
CA ALA A 174 -17.05 -5.89 8.85
C ALA A 174 -18.12 -6.93 9.27
N GLY A 175 -17.72 -7.98 10.00
CA GLY A 175 -18.61 -9.00 10.56
C GLY A 175 -19.55 -8.45 11.65
N ARG A 176 -19.14 -7.41 12.39
CA ARG A 176 -19.94 -6.80 13.45
C ARG A 176 -20.97 -5.77 12.94
N ILE A 177 -20.68 -5.09 11.83
CA ILE A 177 -21.50 -4.01 11.28
C ILE A 177 -22.92 -4.47 10.86
N GLY A 178 -23.16 -5.74 10.66
CA GLY A 178 -24.47 -6.25 10.25
C GLY A 178 -25.22 -7.03 11.34
N LYS A 179 -24.78 -6.96 12.60
CA LYS A 179 -25.45 -7.57 13.75
C LYS A 179 -26.21 -6.56 14.62
N ARG A 180 -26.24 -5.27 14.21
CA ARG A 180 -27.03 -4.22 14.88
C ARG A 180 -28.27 -3.90 14.07
#